data_eb85da4e3da6a268eab8c05f964fecb9
#
_entry.id   eb85da4e3da6a268eab8c05f964fecb9
#
_cell.length_a   1.000
_cell.length_b   1.000
_cell.length_c   1.000
_cell.angle_alpha   90.00
_cell.angle_beta   90.00
_cell.angle_gamma   90.00
#
_symmetry.space_group_name_H-M   'P 1'
#
loop_
_entity.id
_entity.type
_entity.pdbx_description
1 polymer ?
#
loop_
_entity_poly.entity_id
_entity_poly.type
_entity_poly.pdbx_seq_one_letter_code
_entity_poly.pdbx_strand_id
1 'polypeptide(L)'
;MSNFVMLDYIHETQEAALGILEKRAEICGEFAHDFAAGKYGRVLLTASGTSYNSCVTAKYYMEKMLRVPCETITSYAFAHYDKTFCPDTDLVIAVTQEGESTNTIDALTKANGLGIDNFVVTEYLNNTCTQTAK
;
A
#
# COMPACT_ATOMS: atom_id res chain seq x y z
N MET A 1 -26.40 -16.33 -21.75
CA MET A 1 -25.79 -15.11 -21.19
C MET A 1 -24.29 -15.39 -21.05
N SER A 2 -23.46 -14.70 -21.80
CA SER A 2 -22.02 -14.88 -21.73
C SER A 2 -21.54 -14.20 -20.45
N ASN A 3 -21.03 -14.99 -19.51
CA ASN A 3 -20.47 -14.47 -18.27
C ASN A 3 -19.05 -13.91 -18.53
N PHE A 4 -18.95 -12.74 -19.11
CA PHE A 4 -17.67 -12.03 -19.22
C PHE A 4 -17.41 -11.16 -17.98
N VAL A 5 -17.35 -11.78 -16.82
CA VAL A 5 -17.17 -11.11 -15.52
C VAL A 5 -15.99 -10.14 -15.52
N MET A 6 -14.88 -10.51 -16.17
CA MET A 6 -13.72 -9.64 -16.29
C MET A 6 -14.00 -8.37 -17.10
N LEU A 7 -14.82 -8.47 -18.15
CA LEU A 7 -15.20 -7.32 -18.96
C LEU A 7 -16.11 -6.36 -18.17
N ASP A 8 -16.99 -6.92 -17.35
CA ASP A 8 -17.85 -6.13 -16.47
C ASP A 8 -16.99 -5.33 -15.46
N TYR A 9 -16.01 -5.94 -14.82
CA TYR A 9 -15.06 -5.24 -13.96
C TYR A 9 -14.25 -4.16 -14.67
N ILE A 10 -13.85 -4.38 -15.93
CA ILE A 10 -13.19 -3.34 -16.73
C ILE A 10 -14.11 -2.14 -16.94
N HIS A 11 -15.38 -2.37 -17.20
CA HIS A 11 -16.37 -1.30 -17.39
C HIS A 11 -16.67 -0.54 -16.10
N GLU A 12 -16.67 -1.20 -14.96
CA GLU A 12 -16.87 -0.58 -13.64
C GLU A 12 -15.68 0.29 -13.17
N THR A 13 -14.49 0.10 -13.75
CA THR A 13 -13.25 0.77 -13.29
C THR A 13 -13.40 2.28 -13.20
N GLN A 14 -14.06 2.91 -14.17
CA GLN A 14 -14.23 4.37 -14.19
C GLN A 14 -15.10 4.86 -13.01
N GLU A 15 -16.22 4.20 -12.77
CA GLU A 15 -17.15 4.53 -11.69
C GLU A 15 -16.47 4.31 -10.32
N ALA A 16 -15.80 3.18 -10.14
CA ALA A 16 -15.04 2.88 -8.94
C ALA A 16 -13.95 3.94 -8.65
N ALA A 17 -13.19 4.32 -9.69
CA ALA A 17 -12.16 5.35 -9.55
C ALA A 17 -12.73 6.71 -9.16
N LEU A 18 -13.86 7.13 -9.75
CA LEU A 18 -14.54 8.37 -9.39
C LEU A 18 -15.04 8.32 -7.95
N GLY A 19 -15.63 7.21 -7.51
CA GLY A 19 -16.10 7.03 -6.14
C GLY A 19 -14.95 7.11 -5.11
N ILE A 20 -13.79 6.56 -5.41
CA ILE A 20 -12.59 6.69 -4.57
C ILE A 20 -12.13 8.16 -4.51
N LEU A 21 -12.09 8.86 -5.64
CA LEU A 21 -11.70 10.27 -5.70
C LEU A 21 -12.64 11.17 -4.92
N GLU A 22 -13.94 10.92 -4.95
CA GLU A 22 -14.94 11.66 -4.16
C GLU A 22 -14.70 11.48 -2.66
N LYS A 23 -14.36 10.28 -2.21
CA LYS A 23 -14.12 9.93 -0.82
C LYS A 23 -12.65 10.08 -0.39
N ARG A 24 -11.78 10.64 -1.22
CA ARG A 24 -10.32 10.71 -0.97
C ARG A 24 -9.94 11.30 0.38
N ALA A 25 -10.69 12.28 0.87
CA ALA A 25 -10.40 12.91 2.16
C ALA A 25 -10.69 11.97 3.34
N GLU A 26 -11.71 11.11 3.21
CA GLU A 26 -12.04 10.08 4.18
C GLU A 26 -11.02 8.94 4.12
N ILE A 27 -10.68 8.48 2.91
CA ILE A 27 -9.81 7.33 2.70
C ILE A 27 -8.34 7.64 3.03
N CYS A 28 -7.85 8.81 2.64
CA CYS A 28 -6.43 9.17 2.73
C CYS A 28 -6.14 10.25 3.78
N GLY A 29 -7.13 10.72 4.53
CA GLY A 29 -6.97 11.87 5.42
C GLY A 29 -5.94 11.64 6.52
N GLU A 30 -5.95 10.49 7.15
CA GLU A 30 -4.97 10.13 8.19
C GLU A 30 -3.57 10.05 7.63
N PHE A 31 -3.37 9.33 6.53
CA PHE A 31 -2.09 9.27 5.83
C PHE A 31 -1.58 10.67 5.45
N ALA A 32 -2.43 11.49 4.87
CA ALA A 32 -2.06 12.83 4.43
C ALA A 32 -1.67 13.74 5.61
N HIS A 33 -2.37 13.63 6.72
CA HIS A 33 -2.07 14.35 7.96
C HIS A 33 -0.69 13.94 8.50
N ASP A 34 -0.43 12.64 8.65
CA ASP A 34 0.80 12.14 9.22
C ASP A 34 1.99 12.41 8.31
N PHE A 35 1.79 12.29 7.00
CA PHE A 35 2.82 12.63 6.03
C PHE A 35 3.15 14.12 6.04
N ALA A 36 2.16 15.00 6.15
CA ALA A 36 2.35 16.46 6.20
C ALA A 36 3.09 16.93 7.46
N ALA A 37 3.11 16.13 8.53
CA ALA A 37 3.92 16.38 9.71
C ALA A 37 5.44 16.30 9.47
N GLY A 38 5.86 15.93 8.23
CA GLY A 38 7.27 15.97 7.82
C GLY A 38 8.14 14.85 8.38
N LYS A 39 7.52 13.76 8.81
CA LYS A 39 8.18 12.66 9.51
C LYS A 39 8.97 11.73 8.57
N TYR A 40 8.52 11.57 7.33
CA TYR A 40 9.02 10.52 6.45
C TYR A 40 9.97 11.05 5.39
N GLY A 41 11.11 10.37 5.25
CA GLY A 41 12.15 10.65 4.25
C GLY A 41 12.15 9.67 3.07
N ARG A 42 11.44 8.52 3.20
CA ARG A 42 11.31 7.51 2.14
C ARG A 42 10.02 6.72 2.31
N VAL A 43 9.38 6.37 1.19
CA VAL A 43 8.22 5.48 1.14
C VAL A 43 8.61 4.15 0.49
N LEU A 44 8.26 3.06 1.14
CA LEU A 44 8.46 1.69 0.68
C LEU A 44 7.11 1.07 0.34
N LEU A 45 6.81 0.93 -0.95
CA LEU A 45 5.59 0.28 -1.42
C LEU A 45 5.82 -1.23 -1.49
N THR A 46 5.05 -2.01 -0.75
CA THR A 46 5.19 -3.46 -0.72
C THR A 46 3.89 -4.17 -1.08
N ALA A 47 3.99 -5.18 -1.90
CA ALA A 47 2.85 -5.97 -2.34
C ALA A 47 3.28 -7.31 -2.96
N SER A 48 2.31 -8.14 -3.30
CA SER A 48 2.50 -9.40 -4.02
C SER A 48 1.65 -9.44 -5.29
N GLY A 49 2.10 -10.18 -6.30
CA GLY A 49 1.35 -10.41 -7.54
C GLY A 49 0.95 -9.12 -8.26
N THR A 50 -0.31 -9.02 -8.67
CA THR A 50 -0.85 -7.87 -9.43
C THR A 50 -0.83 -6.57 -8.62
N SER A 51 -1.02 -6.64 -7.31
CA SER A 51 -0.92 -5.47 -6.42
C SER A 51 0.49 -4.85 -6.46
N TYR A 52 1.54 -5.66 -6.66
CA TYR A 52 2.90 -5.14 -6.84
C TYR A 52 3.03 -4.31 -8.13
N ASN A 53 2.38 -4.73 -9.23
CA ASN A 53 2.38 -3.95 -10.46
C ASN A 53 1.71 -2.58 -10.27
N SER A 54 0.67 -2.51 -9.46
CA SER A 54 0.03 -1.24 -9.09
C SER A 54 0.99 -0.33 -8.30
N CYS A 55 1.78 -0.89 -7.38
CA CYS A 55 2.82 -0.15 -6.67
C CYS A 55 3.88 0.42 -7.63
N VAL A 56 4.36 -0.39 -8.60
CA VAL A 56 5.33 0.05 -9.61
C VAL A 56 4.79 1.22 -10.45
N THR A 57 3.51 1.15 -10.80
CA THR A 57 2.84 2.22 -11.56
C THR A 57 2.68 3.50 -10.72
N ALA A 58 2.25 3.36 -9.47
CA ALA A 58 2.00 4.48 -8.57
C ALA A 58 3.28 5.20 -8.13
N LYS A 59 4.39 4.49 -8.03
CA LYS A 59 5.67 4.96 -7.50
C LYS A 59 6.06 6.34 -8.02
N TYR A 60 6.12 6.50 -9.33
CA TYR A 60 6.60 7.74 -9.96
C TYR A 60 5.68 8.94 -9.69
N TYR A 61 4.37 8.69 -9.62
CA TYR A 61 3.41 9.72 -9.27
C TYR A 61 3.57 10.12 -7.79
N MET A 62 3.73 9.14 -6.91
CA MET A 62 3.94 9.37 -5.49
C MET A 62 5.24 10.15 -5.23
N GLU A 63 6.36 9.78 -5.85
CA GLU A 63 7.61 10.53 -5.74
C GLU A 63 7.44 12.01 -6.12
N LYS A 64 6.72 12.26 -7.23
CA LYS A 64 6.43 13.61 -7.70
C LYS A 64 5.61 14.42 -6.70
N MET A 65 4.61 13.80 -6.10
CA MET A 65 3.67 14.47 -5.19
C MET A 65 4.23 14.61 -3.78
N LEU A 66 4.83 13.57 -3.25
CA LEU A 66 5.31 13.51 -1.88
C LEU A 66 6.70 14.16 -1.70
N ARG A 67 7.47 14.30 -2.79
CA ARG A 67 8.83 14.87 -2.79
C ARG A 67 9.84 14.08 -1.95
N VAL A 68 9.59 12.80 -1.75
CA VAL A 68 10.51 11.85 -1.13
C VAL A 68 10.71 10.63 -2.03
N PRO A 69 11.85 9.93 -1.97
CA PRO A 69 12.05 8.68 -2.69
C PRO A 69 10.94 7.67 -2.38
N CYS A 70 10.38 7.06 -3.42
CA CYS A 70 9.46 5.93 -3.32
C CYS A 70 10.11 4.70 -3.95
N GLU A 71 10.21 3.62 -3.22
CA GLU A 71 10.76 2.36 -3.69
C GLU A 71 9.68 1.29 -3.70
N THR A 72 9.78 0.34 -4.62
CA THR A 72 8.90 -0.84 -4.64
C THR A 72 9.71 -2.08 -4.28
N ILE A 73 9.15 -2.90 -3.41
CA ILE A 73 9.74 -4.17 -3.00
C ILE A 73 8.62 -5.22 -2.90
N THR A 74 8.85 -6.44 -3.40
CA THR A 74 7.86 -7.49 -3.19
C THR A 74 7.72 -7.81 -1.70
N SER A 75 6.51 -8.13 -1.25
CA SER A 75 6.28 -8.45 0.17
C SER A 75 7.16 -9.60 0.66
N TYR A 76 7.39 -10.61 -0.19
CA TYR A 76 8.32 -11.68 0.12
C TYR A 76 9.74 -11.18 0.34
N ALA A 77 10.25 -10.33 -0.56
CA ALA A 77 11.61 -9.80 -0.43
C ALA A 77 11.75 -8.86 0.78
N PHE A 78 10.72 -8.07 1.07
CA PHE A 78 10.71 -7.25 2.27
C PHE A 78 10.76 -8.10 3.55
N ALA A 79 9.95 -9.16 3.61
CA ALA A 79 9.87 -10.02 4.79
C ALA A 79 11.15 -10.83 5.04
N HIS A 80 11.76 -11.36 3.99
CA HIS A 80 12.76 -12.44 4.13
C HIS A 80 14.19 -12.05 3.75
N TYR A 81 14.40 -10.93 3.05
CA TYR A 81 15.75 -10.49 2.71
C TYR A 81 16.19 -9.32 3.57
N ASP A 82 17.49 -9.27 3.84
CA ASP A 82 18.09 -8.16 4.54
C ASP A 82 18.18 -6.94 3.62
N LYS A 83 17.70 -5.82 4.14
CA LYS A 83 17.80 -4.51 3.51
C LYS A 83 18.05 -3.49 4.61
N THR A 84 18.75 -2.42 4.27
CA THR A 84 18.92 -1.31 5.20
C THR A 84 17.62 -0.51 5.29
N PHE A 85 17.07 -0.43 6.48
CA PHE A 85 15.91 0.37 6.82
C PHE A 85 16.30 1.47 7.80
N CYS A 86 15.57 2.59 7.74
CA CYS A 86 15.70 3.72 8.65
C CYS A 86 14.38 3.91 9.39
N PRO A 87 14.15 3.25 10.53
CA PRO A 87 12.85 3.22 11.21
C PRO A 87 12.26 4.60 11.50
N ASP A 88 13.10 5.58 11.79
CA ASP A 88 12.65 6.94 12.11
C ASP A 88 12.16 7.73 10.89
N THR A 89 12.46 7.30 9.67
CA THR A 89 12.18 8.06 8.44
C THR A 89 11.56 7.25 7.31
N ASP A 90 11.58 5.93 7.40
CA ASP A 90 10.93 5.07 6.43
C ASP A 90 9.44 4.93 6.74
N LEU A 91 8.63 4.89 5.69
CA LEU A 91 7.23 4.53 5.76
C LEU A 91 6.97 3.34 4.86
N VAL A 92 6.31 2.32 5.36
CA VAL A 92 5.85 1.17 4.58
C VAL A 92 4.38 1.35 4.21
N ILE A 93 4.06 1.21 2.92
CA ILE A 93 2.68 1.11 2.44
C ILE A 93 2.50 -0.26 1.82
N ALA A 94 1.73 -1.12 2.46
CA ALA A 94 1.39 -2.45 1.97
C ALA A 94 0.11 -2.40 1.15
N VAL A 95 0.14 -2.97 -0.06
CA VAL A 95 -1.03 -3.03 -0.95
C VAL A 95 -1.46 -4.47 -1.14
N THR A 96 -2.71 -4.75 -0.82
CA THR A 96 -3.29 -6.08 -0.91
C THR A 96 -4.79 -5.98 -1.19
N GLN A 97 -5.36 -6.87 -1.98
CA GLN A 97 -6.79 -6.81 -2.27
C GLN A 97 -7.61 -7.29 -1.06
N GLU A 98 -7.47 -8.53 -0.68
CA GLU A 98 -8.29 -9.13 0.39
C GLU A 98 -7.71 -8.94 1.80
N GLY A 99 -6.42 -8.59 1.89
CA GLY A 99 -5.76 -8.42 3.18
C GLY A 99 -5.30 -9.72 3.88
N GLU A 100 -5.31 -10.84 3.16
CA GLU A 100 -4.98 -12.18 3.70
C GLU A 100 -3.70 -12.78 3.06
N SER A 101 -2.95 -12.01 2.29
CA SER A 101 -1.69 -12.47 1.70
C SER A 101 -0.64 -12.71 2.78
N THR A 102 -0.22 -13.96 2.95
CA THR A 102 0.80 -14.37 3.94
C THR A 102 2.07 -13.52 3.82
N ASN A 103 2.61 -13.35 2.61
CA ASN A 103 3.80 -12.54 2.42
C ASN A 103 3.60 -11.07 2.83
N THR A 104 2.41 -10.52 2.64
CA THR A 104 2.12 -9.13 3.03
C THR A 104 1.96 -9.00 4.55
N ILE A 105 1.36 -10.00 5.19
CA ILE A 105 1.28 -10.10 6.65
C ILE A 105 2.68 -10.20 7.26
N ASP A 106 3.55 -11.05 6.70
CA ASP A 106 4.93 -11.20 7.15
C ASP A 106 5.73 -9.90 6.99
N ALA A 107 5.51 -9.18 5.87
CA ALA A 107 6.14 -7.88 5.64
C ALA A 107 5.71 -6.83 6.69
N LEU A 108 4.43 -6.74 6.99
CA LEU A 108 3.90 -5.85 8.04
C LEU A 108 4.42 -6.24 9.43
N THR A 109 4.46 -7.54 9.73
CA THR A 109 5.01 -8.06 10.99
C THR A 109 6.49 -7.67 11.13
N LYS A 110 7.27 -7.78 10.06
CA LYS A 110 8.67 -7.33 10.06
C LYS A 110 8.78 -5.81 10.24
N ALA A 111 7.96 -5.01 9.54
CA ALA A 111 7.95 -3.56 9.69
C ALA A 111 7.67 -3.15 11.14
N ASN A 112 6.67 -3.78 11.77
CA ASN A 112 6.36 -3.58 13.19
C ASN A 112 7.52 -3.96 14.11
N GLY A 113 8.17 -5.09 13.85
CA GLY A 113 9.33 -5.55 14.61
C GLY A 113 10.53 -4.60 14.52
N LEU A 114 10.66 -3.89 13.41
CA LEU A 114 11.69 -2.87 13.19
C LEU A 114 11.29 -1.48 13.70
N GLY A 115 10.05 -1.28 14.12
CA GLY A 115 9.54 0.04 14.53
C GLY A 115 9.27 0.99 13.37
N ILE A 116 9.06 0.47 12.16
CA ILE A 116 8.74 1.27 10.96
C ILE A 116 7.24 1.50 10.91
N ASP A 117 6.82 2.75 10.76
CA ASP A 117 5.42 3.10 10.56
C ASP A 117 4.89 2.49 9.26
N ASN A 118 3.63 2.04 9.31
CA ASN A 118 3.06 1.38 8.14
C ASN A 118 1.57 1.64 7.97
N PHE A 119 1.13 1.68 6.71
CA PHE A 119 -0.25 1.76 6.27
C PHE A 119 -0.60 0.59 5.37
N VAL A 120 -1.88 0.25 5.31
CA VAL A 120 -2.41 -0.78 4.41
C VAL A 120 -3.44 -0.18 3.47
N VAL A 121 -3.29 -0.48 2.18
CA VAL A 121 -4.31 -0.22 1.16
C VAL A 121 -4.96 -1.54 0.81
N THR A 122 -6.25 -1.66 1.07
CA THR A 122 -7.02 -2.89 0.87
C THR A 122 -8.47 -2.60 0.53
N GLU A 123 -9.15 -3.55 -0.11
CA GLU A 123 -10.56 -3.44 -0.44
C GLU A 123 -11.46 -3.57 0.79
N TYR A 124 -11.09 -4.43 1.73
CA TYR A 124 -11.88 -4.73 2.92
C TYR A 124 -11.18 -4.22 4.19
N LEU A 125 -11.98 -3.67 5.09
CA LEU A 125 -11.54 -3.28 6.42
C LEU A 125 -11.49 -4.43 7.40
N ASN A 126 -11.24 -4.93 8.22
CA ASN A 126 -11.35 -6.11 9.12
C ASN A 126 -10.72 -7.38 8.55
N ASN A 127 -9.55 -7.26 7.96
CA ASN A 127 -8.74 -8.39 7.53
C ASN A 127 -7.44 -8.48 8.34
N THR A 128 -6.66 -9.54 8.13
CA THR A 128 -5.44 -9.79 8.89
C THR A 128 -4.39 -8.69 8.67
N CYS A 129 -4.24 -8.16 7.47
CA CYS A 129 -3.29 -7.07 7.21
C CYS A 129 -3.67 -5.80 7.97
N THR A 130 -4.95 -5.40 7.99
CA THR A 130 -5.40 -4.20 8.73
C THR A 130 -5.27 -4.35 10.24
N GLN A 131 -5.42 -5.57 10.76
CA GLN A 131 -5.19 -5.85 12.19
C GLN A 131 -3.70 -5.90 12.55
N THR A 132 -2.84 -6.17 11.58
CA THR A 132 -1.38 -6.25 11.77
C THR A 132 -0.74 -4.87 11.64
N ALA A 133 -1.25 -4.01 10.78
CA ALA A 133 -0.73 -2.64 10.59
C ALA A 133 -0.84 -1.81 11.88
N LYS A 134 0.06 -0.83 12.01
CA LYS A 134 0.14 0.10 13.17
C LYS A 134 0.14 1.53 12.70
#